data_0b8e8faec04e40927fcc2c154a65cbe4
#
_entry.id   0b8e8faec04e40927fcc2c154a65cbe4
#
_cell.length_a   1.000
_cell.length_b   1.000
_cell.length_c   1.000
_cell.angle_alpha   90.00
_cell.angle_beta   90.00
_cell.angle_gamma   90.00
#
_symmetry.space_group_name_H-M   'P 1'
#
loop_
_entity.id
_entity.type
_entity.pdbx_description
1 polymer ?
#
loop_
_entity_poly.entity_id
_entity_poly.type
_entity_poly.pdbx_seq_one_letter_code
_entity_poly.pdbx_strand_id
1 'polypeptide(L)'
;MSEPLMSEPLIDDNIRAWIGQSDPPQRIEVTRRDIQKYASATGQQLSKYINGDEAPPMFLFGAFNPIVALDALGPDGLRPDSLLPELPLKRVMAGGSTHTFYRSLHPGDVVDVQRTLTDIYEKQGKSGPLIFINYAIDVTMENGEPVMREMQTRIVR
;
A
#
# COMPACT_ATOMS: atom_id res chain seq x y z
N MET A 1 -17.95 42.31 14.38
CA MET A 1 -17.56 40.91 14.62
C MET A 1 -17.46 40.25 13.24
N SER A 2 -16.27 40.00 12.79
CA SER A 2 -16.05 39.30 11.50
C SER A 2 -16.23 37.80 11.77
N GLU A 3 -17.21 37.18 11.13
CA GLU A 3 -17.31 35.73 11.09
C GLU A 3 -15.97 35.17 10.52
N PRO A 4 -15.39 34.11 11.10
CA PRO A 4 -14.27 33.46 10.49
C PRO A 4 -14.74 32.91 9.15
N LEU A 5 -14.10 33.33 8.05
CA LEU A 5 -14.23 32.71 6.74
C LEU A 5 -13.94 31.20 6.93
N MET A 6 -15.00 30.40 6.94
CA MET A 6 -14.84 28.95 6.89
C MET A 6 -14.12 28.66 5.56
N SER A 7 -12.86 28.26 5.67
CA SER A 7 -12.14 27.78 4.50
C SER A 7 -12.94 26.63 3.87
N GLU A 8 -13.14 26.68 2.56
CA GLU A 8 -13.79 25.58 1.86
C GLU A 8 -13.09 24.26 2.21
N PRO A 9 -13.85 23.17 2.39
CA PRO A 9 -13.26 21.88 2.72
C PRO A 9 -12.32 21.44 1.58
N LEU A 10 -11.13 20.93 1.94
CA LEU A 10 -10.16 20.43 0.96
C LEU A 10 -10.63 19.16 0.25
N ILE A 11 -11.58 18.45 0.88
CA ILE A 11 -12.13 17.18 0.40
C ILE A 11 -13.57 17.41 -0.02
N ASP A 12 -13.79 17.47 -1.33
CA ASP A 12 -15.09 17.57 -1.94
C ASP A 12 -15.76 16.20 -2.16
N ASP A 13 -16.97 16.20 -2.71
CA ASP A 13 -17.70 14.97 -3.00
C ASP A 13 -17.03 14.11 -4.07
N ASN A 14 -16.31 14.71 -5.02
CA ASN A 14 -15.58 13.97 -6.06
C ASN A 14 -14.41 13.19 -5.44
N ILE A 15 -13.69 13.79 -4.50
CA ILE A 15 -12.61 13.13 -3.75
C ILE A 15 -13.21 12.03 -2.86
N ARG A 16 -14.33 12.30 -2.16
CA ARG A 16 -15.01 11.30 -1.31
C ARG A 16 -15.49 10.09 -2.09
N ALA A 17 -15.87 10.26 -3.34
CA ALA A 17 -16.33 9.17 -4.22
C ALA A 17 -15.25 8.11 -4.50
N TRP A 18 -13.99 8.38 -4.20
CA TRP A 18 -12.90 7.41 -4.28
C TRP A 18 -12.90 6.40 -3.13
N ILE A 19 -13.55 6.71 -2.02
CA ILE A 19 -13.65 5.78 -0.88
C ILE A 19 -14.39 4.52 -1.32
N GLY A 20 -13.77 3.36 -1.08
CA GLY A 20 -14.27 2.06 -1.49
C GLY A 20 -13.78 1.58 -2.86
N GLN A 21 -13.09 2.42 -3.62
CA GLN A 21 -12.47 2.00 -4.88
C GLN A 21 -11.25 1.11 -4.60
N SER A 22 -11.03 0.14 -5.48
CA SER A 22 -9.91 -0.80 -5.39
C SER A 22 -9.14 -0.88 -6.71
N ASP A 23 -7.85 -1.16 -6.60
CA ASP A 23 -7.07 -1.62 -7.75
C ASP A 23 -7.57 -3.00 -8.21
N PRO A 24 -7.38 -3.35 -9.47
CA PRO A 24 -7.55 -4.74 -9.91
C PRO A 24 -6.68 -5.68 -9.07
N PRO A 25 -7.17 -6.87 -8.69
CA PRO A 25 -6.37 -7.82 -7.95
C PRO A 25 -5.14 -8.23 -8.76
N GLN A 26 -3.99 -8.31 -8.08
CA GLN A 26 -2.73 -8.72 -8.65
C GLN A 26 -2.39 -10.12 -8.16
N ARG A 27 -2.20 -11.07 -9.09
CA ARG A 27 -1.78 -12.44 -8.77
C ARG A 27 -0.28 -12.54 -8.69
N ILE A 28 0.23 -13.17 -7.63
CA ILE A 28 1.65 -13.36 -7.35
C ILE A 28 1.89 -14.82 -7.02
N GLU A 29 2.82 -15.45 -7.74
CA GLU A 29 3.35 -16.76 -7.40
C GLU A 29 4.57 -16.58 -6.49
N VAL A 30 4.59 -17.31 -5.38
CA VAL A 30 5.70 -17.31 -4.42
C VAL A 30 6.73 -18.35 -4.87
N THR A 31 7.90 -17.88 -5.27
CA THR A 31 8.98 -18.80 -5.70
C THR A 31 10.07 -18.91 -4.62
N ARG A 32 10.72 -20.09 -4.54
CA ARG A 32 11.88 -20.29 -3.67
C ARG A 32 12.97 -19.26 -3.94
N ARG A 33 13.24 -19.00 -5.23
CA ARG A 33 14.25 -18.03 -5.63
C ARG A 33 13.97 -16.62 -5.12
N ASP A 34 12.73 -16.18 -5.19
CA ASP A 34 12.38 -14.83 -4.73
C ASP A 34 12.45 -14.72 -3.21
N ILE A 35 12.08 -15.76 -2.48
CA ILE A 35 12.29 -15.84 -1.03
C ILE A 35 13.78 -15.73 -0.70
N GLN A 36 14.65 -16.48 -1.38
CA GLN A 36 16.10 -16.45 -1.18
C GLN A 36 16.69 -15.08 -1.48
N LYS A 37 16.26 -14.42 -2.56
CA LYS A 37 16.68 -13.05 -2.89
C LYS A 37 16.30 -12.07 -1.79
N TYR A 38 15.05 -12.13 -1.33
CA TYR A 38 14.57 -11.27 -0.26
C TYR A 38 15.33 -11.54 1.05
N ALA A 39 15.51 -12.80 1.42
CA ALA A 39 16.23 -13.19 2.62
C ALA A 39 17.69 -12.69 2.60
N SER A 40 18.38 -12.82 1.46
CA SER A 40 19.73 -12.30 1.27
C SER A 40 19.77 -10.78 1.37
N ALA A 41 18.87 -10.08 0.66
CA ALA A 41 18.84 -8.62 0.61
C ALA A 41 18.50 -7.98 1.97
N THR A 42 17.74 -8.67 2.82
CA THR A 42 17.31 -8.18 4.13
C THR A 42 18.12 -8.75 5.30
N GLY A 43 19.15 -9.56 5.03
CA GLY A 43 20.04 -10.11 6.05
C GLY A 43 19.34 -11.09 7.00
N GLN A 44 18.40 -11.90 6.50
CA GLN A 44 17.72 -12.90 7.31
C GLN A 44 18.69 -13.96 7.84
N GLN A 45 18.49 -14.42 9.07
CA GLN A 45 19.40 -15.34 9.74
C GLN A 45 18.81 -16.76 9.92
N LEU A 46 17.50 -16.93 9.81
CA LEU A 46 16.86 -18.23 9.98
C LEU A 46 17.03 -19.08 8.72
N SER A 47 17.46 -20.35 8.91
CA SER A 47 17.72 -21.28 7.83
C SER A 47 16.52 -21.45 6.89
N LYS A 48 15.31 -21.50 7.41
CA LYS A 48 14.07 -21.62 6.63
C LYS A 48 13.89 -20.47 5.63
N TYR A 49 14.32 -19.26 5.96
CA TYR A 49 14.27 -18.12 5.06
C TYR A 49 15.44 -18.12 4.05
N ILE A 50 16.64 -18.39 4.54
CA ILE A 50 17.86 -18.45 3.71
C ILE A 50 17.73 -19.54 2.65
N ASN A 51 17.17 -20.71 3.01
CA ASN A 51 16.95 -21.82 2.09
C ASN A 51 15.75 -21.61 1.17
N GLY A 52 14.92 -20.57 1.45
CA GLY A 52 13.72 -20.30 0.70
C GLY A 52 12.57 -21.29 0.96
N ASP A 53 12.58 -21.96 2.11
CA ASP A 53 11.54 -22.92 2.49
C ASP A 53 10.27 -22.24 3.00
N GLU A 54 10.41 -21.06 3.58
CA GLU A 54 9.33 -20.22 4.08
C GLU A 54 9.66 -18.75 3.81
N ALA A 55 8.67 -17.97 3.43
CA ALA A 55 8.83 -16.54 3.24
C ALA A 55 8.85 -15.78 4.59
N PRO A 56 9.79 -14.84 4.79
CA PRO A 56 9.73 -13.94 5.94
C PRO A 56 8.43 -13.12 5.93
N PRO A 57 7.92 -12.67 7.08
CA PRO A 57 6.62 -11.97 7.19
C PRO A 57 6.47 -10.77 6.23
N MET A 58 7.55 -10.00 6.02
CA MET A 58 7.54 -8.83 5.14
C MET A 58 7.97 -9.12 3.68
N PHE A 59 8.03 -10.39 3.31
CA PHE A 59 8.43 -10.82 1.94
C PHE A 59 7.64 -10.14 0.84
N LEU A 60 6.34 -9.97 1.05
CA LEU A 60 5.46 -9.33 0.08
C LEU A 60 5.62 -7.81 0.00
N PHE A 61 6.33 -7.17 0.94
CA PHE A 61 6.65 -5.76 0.86
C PHE A 61 7.44 -5.47 -0.43
N GLY A 62 6.88 -4.67 -1.29
CA GLY A 62 7.44 -4.42 -2.63
C GLY A 62 7.02 -5.43 -3.72
N ALA A 63 6.63 -6.66 -3.37
CA ALA A 63 6.06 -7.59 -4.34
C ALA A 63 4.68 -7.16 -4.85
N PHE A 64 3.99 -6.29 -4.11
CA PHE A 64 2.74 -5.67 -4.54
C PHE A 64 2.91 -4.63 -5.65
N ASN A 65 4.13 -4.13 -5.85
CA ASN A 65 4.36 -3.13 -6.87
C ASN A 65 4.34 -3.80 -8.23
N PRO A 66 3.42 -3.43 -9.13
CA PRO A 66 3.42 -3.97 -10.48
C PRO A 66 4.73 -3.61 -11.18
N ILE A 67 5.21 -4.54 -12.00
CA ILE A 67 6.36 -4.28 -12.89
C ILE A 67 5.88 -3.33 -13.97
N VAL A 68 6.54 -2.19 -14.09
CA VAL A 68 6.24 -1.18 -15.10
C VAL A 68 7.47 -0.88 -15.95
N ALA A 69 7.24 -0.53 -17.21
CA ALA A 69 8.31 -0.08 -18.09
C ALA A 69 8.84 1.30 -17.65
N LEU A 70 10.09 1.61 -17.98
CA LEU A 70 10.72 2.88 -17.58
C LEU A 70 9.99 4.12 -18.13
N ASP A 71 9.42 4.01 -19.31
CA ASP A 71 8.65 5.08 -19.96
C ASP A 71 7.27 5.30 -19.32
N ALA A 72 6.80 4.38 -18.49
CA ALA A 72 5.58 4.53 -17.69
C ALA A 72 5.82 5.23 -16.33
N LEU A 73 7.07 5.56 -16.01
CA LEU A 73 7.40 6.29 -14.79
C LEU A 73 7.21 7.79 -14.96
N GLY A 74 6.82 8.47 -13.88
CA GLY A 74 6.77 9.92 -13.83
C GLY A 74 8.17 10.57 -13.85
N PRO A 75 8.23 11.92 -13.94
CA PRO A 75 9.50 12.65 -13.92
C PRO A 75 10.31 12.45 -12.62
N ASP A 76 9.65 12.05 -11.55
CA ASP A 76 10.23 11.72 -10.25
C ASP A 76 10.75 10.28 -10.15
N GLY A 77 10.63 9.49 -11.22
CA GLY A 77 10.99 8.08 -11.27
C GLY A 77 10.00 7.15 -10.58
N LEU A 78 8.83 7.65 -10.18
CA LEU A 78 7.78 6.87 -9.56
C LEU A 78 6.68 6.54 -10.56
N ARG A 79 6.03 5.40 -10.37
CA ARG A 79 4.83 5.07 -11.13
C ARG A 79 3.65 5.94 -10.67
N PRO A 80 2.75 6.35 -11.57
CA PRO A 80 1.50 6.99 -11.17
C PRO A 80 0.69 6.10 -10.22
N ASP A 81 0.09 6.71 -9.22
CA ASP A 81 -0.76 6.00 -8.26
C ASP A 81 -2.21 5.95 -8.75
N SER A 82 -2.69 4.75 -9.05
CA SER A 82 -4.04 4.49 -9.58
C SER A 82 -5.17 4.76 -8.57
N LEU A 83 -4.87 4.78 -7.27
CA LEU A 83 -5.85 5.03 -6.20
C LEU A 83 -5.58 6.35 -5.45
N LEU A 84 -4.88 7.28 -6.05
CA LEU A 84 -4.70 8.62 -5.50
C LEU A 84 -5.53 9.61 -6.32
N PRO A 85 -6.64 10.15 -5.80
CA PRO A 85 -7.39 11.20 -6.48
C PRO A 85 -6.55 12.46 -6.65
N GLU A 86 -6.96 13.33 -7.56
CA GLU A 86 -6.35 14.65 -7.64
C GLU A 86 -6.71 15.45 -6.38
N LEU A 87 -5.67 15.89 -5.66
CA LEU A 87 -5.80 16.59 -4.39
C LEU A 87 -5.28 18.04 -4.52
N PRO A 88 -5.83 18.98 -3.71
CA PRO A 88 -5.36 20.36 -3.67
C PRO A 88 -3.95 20.48 -3.06
N LEU A 89 -3.53 19.51 -2.26
CA LEU A 89 -2.20 19.40 -1.68
C LEU A 89 -1.39 18.37 -2.48
N LYS A 90 -0.07 18.58 -2.63
CA LYS A 90 0.75 17.79 -3.57
C LYS A 90 1.87 16.98 -2.93
N ARG A 91 2.22 17.27 -1.67
CA ARG A 91 3.37 16.65 -1.01
C ARG A 91 2.95 15.42 -0.22
N VAL A 92 3.14 14.25 -0.82
CA VAL A 92 2.75 12.95 -0.23
C VAL A 92 3.88 12.42 0.67
N MET A 93 3.50 11.96 1.85
CA MET A 93 4.39 11.34 2.84
C MET A 93 3.79 10.03 3.36
N ALA A 94 4.66 9.10 3.81
CA ALA A 94 4.22 7.94 4.56
C ALA A 94 3.74 8.35 5.96
N GLY A 95 2.55 7.91 6.34
CA GLY A 95 1.97 8.14 7.67
C GLY A 95 2.10 6.94 8.61
N GLY A 96 2.47 5.79 8.09
CA GLY A 96 2.63 4.55 8.84
C GLY A 96 1.83 3.39 8.26
N SER A 97 2.11 2.19 8.75
CA SER A 97 1.36 0.99 8.39
C SER A 97 1.26 0.03 9.57
N THR A 98 0.20 -0.78 9.55
CA THR A 98 -0.04 -1.87 10.50
C THR A 98 -0.28 -3.15 9.71
N HIS A 99 0.39 -4.24 10.11
CA HIS A 99 0.30 -5.52 9.43
C HIS A 99 -0.32 -6.56 10.36
N THR A 100 -1.26 -7.33 9.84
CA THR A 100 -1.82 -8.51 10.50
C THR A 100 -1.49 -9.71 9.65
N PHE A 101 -0.76 -10.68 10.21
CA PHE A 101 -0.36 -11.90 9.53
C PHE A 101 -1.22 -13.07 10.00
N TYR A 102 -1.78 -13.83 9.05
CA TYR A 102 -2.67 -14.97 9.33
C TYR A 102 -1.98 -16.31 9.06
N ARG A 103 -1.07 -16.35 8.08
CA ARG A 103 -0.31 -17.55 7.74
C ARG A 103 1.02 -17.22 7.07
N SER A 104 1.96 -18.16 7.13
CA SER A 104 3.20 -18.10 6.36
C SER A 104 2.98 -18.50 4.91
N LEU A 105 3.84 -18.01 4.02
CA LEU A 105 3.90 -18.39 2.62
C LEU A 105 5.08 -19.30 2.34
N HIS A 106 4.90 -20.22 1.41
CA HIS A 106 5.89 -21.20 0.99
C HIS A 106 6.05 -21.21 -0.54
N PRO A 107 7.15 -21.75 -1.07
CA PRO A 107 7.30 -21.90 -2.52
C PRO A 107 6.14 -22.68 -3.14
N GLY A 108 5.58 -22.16 -4.22
CA GLY A 108 4.43 -22.72 -4.92
C GLY A 108 3.08 -22.14 -4.48
N ASP A 109 3.05 -21.38 -3.38
CA ASP A 109 1.84 -20.64 -3.03
C ASP A 109 1.53 -19.58 -4.08
N VAL A 110 0.25 -19.40 -4.38
CA VAL A 110 -0.26 -18.36 -5.26
C VAL A 110 -1.22 -17.50 -4.46
N VAL A 111 -1.00 -16.19 -4.48
CA VAL A 111 -1.79 -15.23 -3.73
C VAL A 111 -2.38 -14.17 -4.66
N ASP A 112 -3.54 -13.67 -4.29
CA ASP A 112 -4.15 -12.48 -4.87
C ASP A 112 -3.99 -11.32 -3.89
N VAL A 113 -3.52 -10.18 -4.40
CA VAL A 113 -3.30 -8.95 -3.65
C VAL A 113 -4.22 -7.87 -4.18
N GLN A 114 -4.99 -7.26 -3.30
CA GLN A 114 -5.88 -6.15 -3.67
C GLN A 114 -5.71 -5.00 -2.71
N ARG A 115 -5.53 -3.80 -3.26
CA ARG A 115 -5.49 -2.55 -2.51
C ARG A 115 -6.81 -1.81 -2.67
N THR A 116 -7.37 -1.35 -1.56
CA THR A 116 -8.62 -0.57 -1.50
C THR A 116 -8.36 0.73 -0.77
N LEU A 117 -8.86 1.84 -1.30
CA LEU A 117 -8.90 3.11 -0.60
C LEU A 117 -10.09 3.08 0.38
N THR A 118 -9.80 3.10 1.68
CA THR A 118 -10.81 2.89 2.71
C THR A 118 -11.33 4.17 3.33
N ASP A 119 -10.51 5.24 3.35
CA ASP A 119 -10.92 6.52 3.92
C ASP A 119 -10.05 7.68 3.40
N ILE A 120 -10.64 8.87 3.30
CA ILE A 120 -9.95 10.14 3.07
C ILE A 120 -10.55 11.17 4.01
N TYR A 121 -9.71 11.81 4.81
CA TYR A 121 -10.15 12.86 5.73
C TYR A 121 -9.09 13.94 5.93
N GLU A 122 -9.52 15.11 6.35
CA GLU A 122 -8.62 16.23 6.64
C GLU A 122 -8.46 16.45 8.15
N LYS A 123 -7.30 16.95 8.52
CA LYS A 123 -6.99 17.43 9.87
C LYS A 123 -6.21 18.71 9.81
N GLN A 124 -6.43 19.58 10.78
CA GLN A 124 -5.59 20.76 10.97
C GLN A 124 -4.29 20.38 11.68
N GLY A 125 -3.17 20.57 10.98
CA GLY A 125 -1.83 20.41 11.54
C GLY A 125 -1.27 21.75 12.07
N LYS A 126 -0.12 21.70 12.70
CA LYS A 126 0.56 22.91 13.25
C LYS A 126 0.96 23.90 12.15
N SER A 127 1.31 23.44 10.98
CA SER A 127 1.81 24.24 9.84
C SER A 127 0.82 24.30 8.67
N GLY A 128 -0.44 23.98 8.89
CA GLY A 128 -1.49 24.01 7.88
C GLY A 128 -2.32 22.72 7.82
N PRO A 129 -3.27 22.65 6.91
CA PRO A 129 -4.14 21.50 6.76
C PRO A 129 -3.37 20.29 6.21
N LEU A 130 -3.82 19.10 6.60
CA LEU A 130 -3.30 17.80 6.17
C LEU A 130 -4.46 16.95 5.66
N ILE A 131 -4.22 16.20 4.59
CA ILE A 131 -5.15 15.18 4.12
C ILE A 131 -4.55 13.81 4.45
N PHE A 132 -5.35 12.97 5.10
CA PHE A 132 -5.01 11.59 5.42
C PHE A 132 -5.74 10.67 4.46
N ILE A 133 -5.02 9.69 3.91
CA ILE A 133 -5.58 8.69 3.02
C ILE A 133 -5.23 7.33 3.58
N ASN A 134 -6.25 6.52 3.84
CA ASN A 134 -6.10 5.17 4.36
C ASN A 134 -6.36 4.13 3.25
N TYR A 135 -5.48 3.14 3.20
CA TYR A 135 -5.62 2.00 2.30
C TYR A 135 -5.63 0.71 3.10
N ALA A 136 -6.44 -0.24 2.68
CA ALA A 136 -6.30 -1.64 3.05
C ALA A 136 -5.64 -2.41 1.89
N ILE A 137 -4.66 -3.24 2.20
CA ILE A 137 -4.05 -4.17 1.26
C ILE A 137 -4.33 -5.56 1.81
N ASP A 138 -5.19 -6.29 1.13
CA ASP A 138 -5.57 -7.65 1.47
C ASP A 138 -4.82 -8.64 0.59
N VAL A 139 -4.22 -9.63 1.23
CA VAL A 139 -3.55 -10.75 0.57
C VAL A 139 -4.30 -12.02 0.94
N THR A 140 -4.76 -12.74 -0.07
CA THR A 140 -5.49 -14.00 0.10
C THR A 140 -4.89 -15.08 -0.78
N MET A 141 -5.02 -16.34 -0.35
CA MET A 141 -4.77 -17.50 -1.20
C MET A 141 -5.83 -17.58 -2.31
N GLU A 142 -5.57 -18.37 -3.35
CA GLU A 142 -6.55 -18.62 -4.44
C GLU A 142 -7.91 -19.12 -3.93
N ASN A 143 -7.95 -19.84 -2.80
CA ASN A 143 -9.18 -20.31 -2.19
C ASN A 143 -9.88 -19.26 -1.30
N GLY A 144 -9.36 -18.04 -1.24
CA GLY A 144 -9.87 -16.94 -0.42
C GLY A 144 -9.41 -16.94 1.04
N GLU A 145 -8.56 -17.88 1.47
CA GLU A 145 -8.01 -17.92 2.82
C GLU A 145 -7.10 -16.69 3.05
N PRO A 146 -7.27 -15.94 4.16
CA PRO A 146 -6.46 -14.75 4.40
C PRO A 146 -5.00 -15.12 4.70
N VAL A 147 -4.07 -14.35 4.13
CA VAL A 147 -2.63 -14.46 4.34
C VAL A 147 -2.13 -13.30 5.18
N MET A 148 -2.45 -12.08 4.77
CA MET A 148 -2.03 -10.87 5.44
C MET A 148 -3.01 -9.74 5.14
N ARG A 149 -3.14 -8.79 6.07
CA ARG A 149 -3.76 -7.48 5.84
C ARG A 149 -2.81 -6.39 6.27
N GLU A 150 -2.56 -5.43 5.40
CA GLU A 150 -1.89 -4.17 5.73
C GLU A 150 -2.90 -3.04 5.74
N MET A 151 -2.88 -2.23 6.80
CA MET A 151 -3.56 -0.93 6.84
C MET A 151 -2.48 0.15 6.72
N GLN A 152 -2.51 0.91 5.64
CA GLN A 152 -1.52 1.92 5.31
C GLN A 152 -2.14 3.31 5.37
N THR A 153 -1.43 4.27 5.96
CA THR A 153 -1.82 5.69 5.95
C THR A 153 -0.81 6.50 5.14
N ARG A 154 -1.30 7.34 4.25
CA ARG A 154 -0.54 8.41 3.60
C ARG A 154 -1.02 9.75 4.09
N ILE A 155 -0.11 10.71 4.15
CA ILE A 155 -0.39 12.10 4.56
C ILE A 155 0.00 13.00 3.40
N VAL A 156 -0.91 13.90 3.02
CA VAL A 156 -0.66 14.89 1.97
C VAL A 156 -0.71 16.29 2.58
N ARG A 157 0.28 17.13 2.24
CA ARG A 157 0.41 18.52 2.68
C ARG A 157 0.92 19.45 1.58
#